data_87d373a0341c95892c1d2d47582d84ae
#
_entry.id   87d373a0341c95892c1d2d47582d84ae
#
_cell.length_a   1.000
_cell.length_b   1.000
_cell.length_c   1.000
_cell.angle_alpha   90.00
_cell.angle_beta   90.00
_cell.angle_gamma   90.00
#
_symmetry.space_group_name_H-M   'P 1'
#
loop_
_entity.id
_entity.type
_entity.pdbx_description
1 polymer ?
#
loop_
_entity_poly.entity_id
_entity_poly.type
_entity_poly.pdbx_seq_one_letter_code
_entity_poly.pdbx_strand_id
1 'polypeptide(L)'
;MAIRKASVLDMNFMNRIRDYISDGKIQTAVNLCKKTDTPIARMIEKGIERIGRPMSDVQTAIENVANLEVSKLENGLPFLATIAGGAPMIGFLGTVLGMVQTFMDMSAAGGTVDLGLLSSGMYVAMVTTVMGLIVGIPAYFGYNYLVARIEKLVFQMEANSIAFMDILNQPVQK
;
A
#
# COMPACT_ATOMS: atom_id res chain seq x y z
N MET A 1 -11.16 2.35 2.33
CA MET A 1 -11.86 2.09 3.61
C MET A 1 -11.07 1.17 4.55
N ALA A 2 -10.41 0.12 4.06
CA ALA A 2 -9.64 -0.82 4.89
C ALA A 2 -8.49 -0.17 5.69
N ILE A 3 -7.66 0.65 5.07
CA ILE A 3 -6.50 1.31 5.72
C ILE A 3 -6.92 2.25 6.86
N ARG A 4 -8.06 2.93 6.74
CA ARG A 4 -8.54 3.85 7.79
C ARG A 4 -9.02 3.09 9.05
N LYS A 5 -9.54 1.88 8.89
CA LYS A 5 -9.96 1.00 10.00
C LYS A 5 -8.76 0.31 10.65
N ALA A 6 -7.70 0.04 9.88
CA ALA A 6 -6.47 -0.59 10.34
C ALA A 6 -5.58 0.33 11.21
N SER A 7 -5.67 1.65 11.01
CA SER A 7 -4.80 2.66 11.65
C SER A 7 -5.31 3.13 13.04
N VAL A 8 -6.51 2.72 13.48
CA VAL A 8 -7.07 3.12 14.77
C VAL A 8 -6.86 1.99 15.78
N LEU A 9 -5.65 1.87 16.29
CA LEU A 9 -5.43 1.09 17.51
C LEU A 9 -5.64 2.01 18.72
N ASP A 10 -6.52 1.60 19.65
CA ASP A 10 -6.67 2.28 20.93
C ASP A 10 -5.32 2.24 21.66
N MET A 11 -4.83 3.40 22.12
CA MET A 11 -3.56 3.50 22.86
C MET A 11 -3.52 2.55 24.06
N ASN A 12 -4.67 2.15 24.57
CA ASN A 12 -4.81 1.22 25.67
C ASN A 12 -4.85 -0.26 25.28
N PHE A 13 -4.85 -0.59 23.97
CA PHE A 13 -4.99 -1.98 23.52
C PHE A 13 -3.86 -2.86 24.06
N MET A 14 -2.61 -2.47 23.86
CA MET A 14 -1.45 -3.23 24.34
C MET A 14 -1.36 -3.31 25.87
N ASN A 15 -1.76 -2.25 26.58
CA ASN A 15 -1.82 -2.28 28.04
C ASN A 15 -2.84 -3.30 28.52
N ARG A 16 -4.03 -3.34 27.93
CA ARG A 16 -5.06 -4.33 28.25
C ARG A 16 -4.62 -5.77 27.93
N ILE A 17 -3.90 -5.97 26.82
CA ILE A 17 -3.32 -7.28 26.50
C ILE A 17 -2.31 -7.69 27.57
N ARG A 18 -1.43 -6.76 27.99
CA ARG A 18 -0.47 -6.99 29.07
C ARG A 18 -1.19 -7.43 30.34
N ASP A 19 -2.19 -6.67 30.79
CA ASP A 19 -2.95 -6.95 32.01
C ASP A 19 -3.59 -8.33 31.97
N TYR A 20 -4.23 -8.68 30.84
CA TYR A 20 -4.86 -10.00 30.71
C TYR A 20 -3.86 -11.16 30.69
N ILE A 21 -2.69 -10.98 30.07
CA ILE A 21 -1.63 -12.00 30.06
C ILE A 21 -1.05 -12.16 31.48
N SER A 22 -0.77 -11.06 32.18
CA SER A 22 -0.26 -11.08 33.55
C SER A 22 -1.24 -11.74 34.53
N ASP A 23 -2.56 -11.53 34.32
CA ASP A 23 -3.62 -12.14 35.11
C ASP A 23 -3.88 -13.62 34.75
N GLY A 24 -3.20 -14.16 33.72
CA GLY A 24 -3.47 -15.51 33.19
C GLY A 24 -4.78 -15.65 32.42
N LYS A 25 -5.45 -14.54 32.08
CA LYS A 25 -6.75 -14.50 31.35
C LYS A 25 -6.54 -14.57 29.85
N ILE A 26 -5.85 -15.61 29.36
CA ILE A 26 -5.46 -15.76 27.96
C ILE A 26 -6.67 -15.69 27.01
N GLN A 27 -7.77 -16.39 27.37
CA GLN A 27 -8.98 -16.41 26.52
C GLN A 27 -9.63 -15.01 26.40
N THR A 28 -9.54 -14.18 27.42
CA THR A 28 -10.05 -12.80 27.40
C THR A 28 -9.21 -11.93 26.47
N ALA A 29 -7.89 -12.12 26.47
CA ALA A 29 -6.97 -11.44 25.56
C ALA A 29 -7.26 -11.80 24.08
N VAL A 30 -7.47 -13.08 23.77
CA VAL A 30 -7.87 -13.55 22.43
C VAL A 30 -9.20 -12.92 22.01
N ASN A 31 -10.20 -12.90 22.88
CA ASN A 31 -11.52 -12.32 22.58
C ASN A 31 -11.43 -10.80 22.33
N LEU A 32 -10.54 -10.10 23.04
CA LEU A 32 -10.28 -8.68 22.79
C LEU A 32 -9.68 -8.47 21.39
N CYS A 33 -8.72 -9.30 20.99
CA CYS A 33 -8.13 -9.23 19.65
C CYS A 33 -9.19 -9.45 18.56
N LYS A 34 -10.03 -10.49 18.69
CA LYS A 34 -11.13 -10.78 17.76
C LYS A 34 -12.13 -9.64 17.65
N LYS A 35 -12.47 -9.00 18.76
CA LYS A 35 -13.40 -7.87 18.79
C LYS A 35 -12.81 -6.62 18.11
N THR A 36 -11.51 -6.42 18.23
CA THR A 36 -10.81 -5.26 17.67
C THR A 36 -10.64 -5.39 16.16
N ASP A 37 -10.40 -6.60 15.64
CA ASP A 37 -10.31 -6.98 14.23
C ASP A 37 -9.47 -6.03 13.36
N THR A 38 -8.32 -5.61 13.87
CA THR A 38 -7.30 -4.86 13.13
C THR A 38 -6.13 -5.77 12.74
N PRO A 39 -5.31 -5.41 11.73
CA PRO A 39 -4.10 -6.17 11.40
C PRO A 39 -3.21 -6.45 12.60
N ILE A 40 -3.00 -5.44 13.45
CA ILE A 40 -2.20 -5.56 14.67
C ILE A 40 -2.88 -6.53 15.66
N ALA A 41 -4.20 -6.45 15.85
CA ALA A 41 -4.91 -7.35 16.75
C ALA A 41 -4.83 -8.81 16.29
N ARG A 42 -4.97 -9.08 14.98
CA ARG A 42 -4.83 -10.44 14.41
C ARG A 42 -3.42 -11.01 14.56
N MET A 43 -2.41 -10.17 14.40
CA MET A 43 -1.02 -10.54 14.60
C MET A 43 -0.75 -10.91 16.07
N ILE A 44 -1.21 -10.08 17.02
CA ILE A 44 -1.07 -10.33 18.47
C ILE A 44 -1.90 -11.55 18.90
N GLU A 45 -3.11 -11.73 18.38
CA GLU A 45 -3.92 -12.93 18.60
C GLU A 45 -3.12 -14.20 18.32
N LYS A 46 -2.42 -14.21 17.16
CA LYS A 46 -1.60 -15.36 16.76
C LYS A 46 -0.42 -15.60 17.69
N GLY A 47 0.19 -14.54 18.20
CA GLY A 47 1.21 -14.62 19.23
C GLY A 47 0.67 -15.22 20.52
N ILE A 48 -0.51 -14.76 20.98
CA ILE A 48 -1.17 -15.27 22.20
C ILE A 48 -1.50 -16.77 22.08
N GLU A 49 -1.98 -17.24 20.92
CA GLU A 49 -2.24 -18.67 20.67
C GLU A 49 -0.99 -19.56 20.77
N ARG A 50 0.20 -18.98 20.69
CA ARG A 50 1.49 -19.67 20.75
C ARG A 50 2.20 -19.51 22.11
N ILE A 51 1.58 -18.88 23.10
CA ILE A 51 2.13 -18.77 24.45
C ILE A 51 2.43 -20.18 25.00
N GLY A 52 3.59 -20.35 25.63
CA GLY A 52 4.08 -21.64 26.14
C GLY A 52 4.95 -22.43 25.15
N ARG A 53 5.14 -21.94 23.93
CA ARG A 53 6.13 -22.45 22.98
C ARG A 53 7.43 -21.64 23.05
N PRO A 54 8.52 -22.11 22.42
CA PRO A 54 9.75 -21.32 22.29
C PRO A 54 9.45 -19.92 21.71
N MET A 55 10.16 -18.90 22.21
CA MET A 55 9.95 -17.51 21.79
C MET A 55 10.15 -17.32 20.28
N SER A 56 11.06 -18.06 19.66
CA SER A 56 11.25 -18.08 18.21
C SER A 56 9.99 -18.50 17.44
N ASP A 57 9.24 -19.46 17.95
CA ASP A 57 7.99 -19.93 17.33
C ASP A 57 6.87 -18.88 17.45
N VAL A 58 6.83 -18.17 18.57
CA VAL A 58 5.88 -17.07 18.79
C VAL A 58 6.18 -15.95 17.83
N GLN A 59 7.45 -15.53 17.75
CA GLN A 59 7.90 -14.46 16.85
C GLN A 59 7.60 -14.81 15.39
N THR A 60 7.98 -16.00 14.94
CA THR A 60 7.72 -16.45 13.56
C THR A 60 6.23 -16.48 13.24
N ALA A 61 5.38 -16.87 14.20
CA ALA A 61 3.94 -16.88 13.99
C ALA A 61 3.36 -15.46 13.83
N ILE A 62 3.86 -14.50 14.61
CA ILE A 62 3.49 -13.09 14.52
C ILE A 62 3.92 -12.51 13.17
N GLU A 63 5.18 -12.72 12.77
CA GLU A 63 5.75 -12.24 11.52
C GLU A 63 4.99 -12.79 10.29
N ASN A 64 4.63 -14.06 10.30
CA ASN A 64 3.87 -14.68 9.22
C ASN A 64 2.49 -14.02 9.06
N VAL A 65 1.78 -13.75 10.15
CA VAL A 65 0.49 -13.06 10.08
C VAL A 65 0.68 -11.60 9.66
N ALA A 66 1.72 -10.92 10.17
CA ALA A 66 2.05 -9.56 9.78
C ALA A 66 2.26 -9.46 8.26
N ASN A 67 3.08 -10.34 7.69
CA ASN A 67 3.34 -10.39 6.25
C ASN A 67 2.07 -10.65 5.42
N LEU A 68 1.19 -11.54 5.89
CA LEU A 68 -0.09 -11.80 5.23
C LEU A 68 -1.01 -10.56 5.24
N GLU A 69 -1.06 -9.83 6.36
CA GLU A 69 -1.86 -8.62 6.48
C GLU A 69 -1.31 -7.49 5.61
N VAL A 70 0.02 -7.32 5.56
CA VAL A 70 0.68 -6.35 4.67
C VAL A 70 0.38 -6.68 3.21
N SER A 71 0.55 -7.93 2.80
CA SER A 71 0.24 -8.38 1.43
C SER A 71 -1.21 -8.08 1.02
N LYS A 72 -2.18 -8.25 1.94
CA LYS A 72 -3.58 -7.88 1.70
C LYS A 72 -3.77 -6.37 1.50
N LEU A 73 -3.01 -5.54 2.21
CA LEU A 73 -3.10 -4.08 2.10
C LEU A 73 -2.43 -3.56 0.83
N GLU A 74 -1.38 -4.23 0.39
CA GLU A 74 -0.66 -3.91 -0.85
C GLU A 74 -1.39 -4.38 -2.11
N ASN A 75 -2.41 -5.22 -1.95
CA ASN A 75 -3.18 -5.72 -3.07
C ASN A 75 -3.82 -4.56 -3.86
N GLY A 76 -3.49 -4.49 -5.15
CA GLY A 76 -3.91 -3.41 -6.06
C GLY A 76 -2.93 -2.24 -6.18
N LEU A 77 -1.95 -2.07 -5.29
CA LEU A 77 -0.91 -1.03 -5.44
C LEU A 77 -0.08 -1.21 -6.71
N PRO A 78 0.37 -2.41 -7.10
CA PRO A 78 1.11 -2.61 -8.34
C PRO A 78 0.32 -2.18 -9.58
N PHE A 79 -0.99 -2.39 -9.58
CA PHE A 79 -1.85 -1.95 -10.67
C PHE A 79 -1.94 -0.41 -10.75
N LEU A 80 -2.07 0.25 -9.59
CA LEU A 80 -2.09 1.72 -9.53
C LEU A 80 -0.74 2.32 -9.94
N ALA A 81 0.37 1.70 -9.55
CA ALA A 81 1.71 2.07 -9.99
C ALA A 81 1.88 1.95 -11.51
N THR A 82 1.36 0.86 -12.09
CA THR A 82 1.38 0.63 -13.54
C THR A 82 0.59 1.72 -14.28
N ILE A 83 -0.58 2.12 -13.80
CA ILE A 83 -1.36 3.22 -14.38
C ILE A 83 -0.59 4.54 -14.25
N ALA A 84 -0.01 4.81 -13.09
CA ALA A 84 0.72 6.04 -12.82
C ALA A 84 1.91 6.25 -13.78
N GLY A 85 2.64 5.17 -14.08
CA GLY A 85 3.75 5.20 -15.04
C GLY A 85 3.31 5.01 -16.50
N GLY A 86 2.38 4.10 -16.74
CA GLY A 86 1.97 3.71 -18.09
C GLY A 86 1.12 4.75 -18.81
N ALA A 87 0.21 5.43 -18.12
CA ALA A 87 -0.68 6.40 -18.77
C ALA A 87 0.09 7.57 -19.43
N PRO A 88 1.07 8.22 -18.76
CA PRO A 88 1.90 9.23 -19.43
C PRO A 88 2.72 8.68 -20.60
N MET A 89 3.22 7.45 -20.50
CA MET A 89 3.99 6.81 -21.59
C MET A 89 3.12 6.58 -22.82
N ILE A 90 1.87 6.14 -22.64
CA ILE A 90 0.90 5.99 -23.72
C ILE A 90 0.58 7.36 -24.34
N GLY A 91 0.40 8.40 -23.51
CA GLY A 91 0.22 9.76 -23.99
C GLY A 91 1.41 10.25 -24.82
N PHE A 92 2.62 10.02 -24.37
CA PHE A 92 3.84 10.35 -25.11
C PHE A 92 3.95 9.58 -26.44
N LEU A 93 3.64 8.29 -26.42
CA LEU A 93 3.59 7.47 -27.66
C LEU A 93 2.62 8.08 -28.67
N GLY A 94 1.45 8.56 -28.23
CA GLY A 94 0.51 9.26 -29.08
C GLY A 94 1.10 10.52 -29.73
N THR A 95 1.93 11.28 -28.99
CA THR A 95 2.63 12.45 -29.55
C THR A 95 3.60 12.04 -30.67
N VAL A 96 4.40 11.01 -30.44
CA VAL A 96 5.37 10.51 -31.44
C VAL A 96 4.65 10.04 -32.69
N LEU A 97 3.60 9.22 -32.54
CA LEU A 97 2.82 8.72 -33.68
C LEU A 97 2.11 9.84 -34.44
N GLY A 98 1.55 10.81 -33.72
CA GLY A 98 0.91 11.98 -34.34
C GLY A 98 1.89 12.84 -35.16
N MET A 99 3.10 13.04 -34.65
CA MET A 99 4.16 13.75 -35.37
C MET A 99 4.63 12.95 -36.61
N VAL A 100 4.82 11.64 -36.49
CA VAL A 100 5.17 10.77 -37.63
C VAL A 100 4.10 10.88 -38.73
N GLN A 101 2.83 10.79 -38.37
CA GLN A 101 1.73 10.92 -39.31
C GLN A 101 1.74 12.30 -40.01
N THR A 102 1.94 13.37 -39.25
CA THR A 102 2.00 14.73 -39.78
C THR A 102 3.12 14.88 -40.85
N PHE A 103 4.31 14.32 -40.59
CA PHE A 103 5.41 14.37 -41.54
C PHE A 103 5.14 13.49 -42.77
N MET A 104 4.46 12.38 -42.63
CA MET A 104 4.04 11.55 -43.77
C MET A 104 3.05 12.30 -44.66
N ASP A 105 2.05 12.96 -44.07
CA ASP A 105 1.03 13.74 -44.77
C ASP A 105 1.67 14.92 -45.53
N MET A 106 2.62 15.62 -44.89
CA MET A 106 3.39 16.69 -45.56
C MET A 106 4.23 16.18 -46.73
N SER A 107 4.88 15.03 -46.58
CA SER A 107 5.65 14.41 -47.69
C SER A 107 4.75 14.04 -48.86
N ALA A 108 3.55 13.49 -48.59
CA ALA A 108 2.57 13.12 -49.61
C ALA A 108 2.00 14.36 -50.34
N ALA A 109 1.91 15.52 -49.67
CA ALA A 109 1.47 16.78 -50.26
C ALA A 109 2.51 17.50 -51.16
N GLY A 110 3.60 16.84 -51.52
CA GLY A 110 4.63 17.37 -52.42
C GLY A 110 5.80 18.07 -51.74
N GLY A 111 5.96 17.89 -50.43
CA GLY A 111 7.13 18.35 -49.65
C GLY A 111 7.18 19.85 -49.37
N THR A 112 6.18 20.62 -49.73
CA THR A 112 6.04 22.03 -49.31
C THR A 112 5.56 22.08 -47.86
N VAL A 113 6.24 22.89 -47.01
CA VAL A 113 5.87 23.04 -45.61
C VAL A 113 4.55 23.82 -45.51
N ASP A 114 3.45 23.11 -45.31
CA ASP A 114 2.16 23.71 -44.98
C ASP A 114 2.09 23.89 -43.46
N LEU A 115 2.18 25.14 -42.99
CA LEU A 115 2.10 25.51 -41.58
C LEU A 115 0.75 25.13 -40.95
N GLY A 116 -0.33 25.13 -41.72
CA GLY A 116 -1.65 24.73 -41.22
C GLY A 116 -1.73 23.24 -40.91
N LEU A 117 -1.23 22.41 -41.83
CA LEU A 117 -1.16 20.98 -41.65
C LEU A 117 -0.25 20.60 -40.48
N LEU A 118 0.95 21.22 -40.42
CA LEU A 118 1.89 21.02 -39.32
C LEU A 118 1.29 21.37 -37.96
N SER A 119 0.68 22.56 -37.86
CA SER A 119 0.06 23.02 -36.61
C SER A 119 -1.08 22.14 -36.16
N SER A 120 -1.94 21.69 -37.07
CA SER A 120 -3.05 20.79 -36.76
C SER A 120 -2.56 19.44 -36.26
N GLY A 121 -1.56 18.84 -36.92
CA GLY A 121 -0.99 17.55 -36.48
C GLY A 121 -0.30 17.63 -35.14
N MET A 122 0.48 18.71 -34.90
CA MET A 122 1.10 18.97 -33.59
C MET A 122 0.06 19.13 -32.49
N TYR A 123 -1.03 19.86 -32.74
CA TYR A 123 -2.10 20.04 -31.77
C TYR A 123 -2.71 18.68 -31.36
N VAL A 124 -3.08 17.84 -32.31
CA VAL A 124 -3.64 16.50 -32.04
C VAL A 124 -2.65 15.65 -31.25
N ALA A 125 -1.37 15.66 -31.66
CA ALA A 125 -0.31 14.95 -30.95
C ALA A 125 -0.19 15.41 -29.47
N MET A 126 -0.17 16.71 -29.22
CA MET A 126 -0.07 17.25 -27.85
C MET A 126 -1.27 16.90 -26.96
N VAL A 127 -2.48 16.85 -27.52
CA VAL A 127 -3.69 16.47 -26.77
C VAL A 127 -3.57 15.08 -26.20
N THR A 128 -2.97 14.12 -26.90
CA THR A 128 -2.79 12.75 -26.39
C THR A 128 -1.89 12.71 -25.15
N THR A 129 -0.82 13.51 -25.12
CA THR A 129 0.04 13.63 -23.93
C THR A 129 -0.71 14.24 -22.76
N VAL A 130 -1.52 15.29 -22.99
CA VAL A 130 -2.35 15.89 -21.94
C VAL A 130 -3.31 14.86 -21.34
N MET A 131 -3.97 14.05 -22.17
CA MET A 131 -4.86 12.99 -21.69
C MET A 131 -4.12 11.93 -20.86
N GLY A 132 -2.92 11.53 -21.28
CA GLY A 132 -2.07 10.61 -20.50
C GLY A 132 -1.70 11.17 -19.14
N LEU A 133 -1.36 12.46 -19.06
CA LEU A 133 -1.03 13.15 -17.81
C LEU A 133 -2.24 13.33 -16.89
N ILE A 134 -3.43 13.63 -17.42
CA ILE A 134 -4.67 13.75 -16.65
C ILE A 134 -4.96 12.44 -15.87
N VAL A 135 -4.63 11.30 -16.44
CA VAL A 135 -4.82 10.00 -15.78
C VAL A 135 -3.63 9.65 -14.89
N GLY A 136 -2.41 9.86 -15.37
CA GLY A 136 -1.19 9.44 -14.69
C GLY A 136 -0.91 10.22 -13.39
N ILE A 137 -1.13 11.54 -13.39
CA ILE A 137 -0.82 12.38 -12.24
C ILE A 137 -1.68 12.02 -11.01
N PRO A 138 -3.02 11.93 -11.08
CA PRO A 138 -3.83 11.51 -9.94
C PRO A 138 -3.49 10.09 -9.46
N ALA A 139 -3.22 9.17 -10.39
CA ALA A 139 -2.81 7.80 -10.04
C ALA A 139 -1.48 7.79 -9.28
N TYR A 140 -0.51 8.61 -9.68
CA TYR A 140 0.78 8.75 -9.02
C TYR A 140 0.64 9.28 -7.58
N PHE A 141 -0.12 10.35 -7.39
CA PHE A 141 -0.38 10.88 -6.05
C PHE A 141 -1.14 9.88 -5.17
N GLY A 142 -2.14 9.21 -5.74
CA GLY A 142 -2.90 8.16 -5.03
C GLY A 142 -2.01 7.00 -4.60
N TYR A 143 -1.14 6.52 -5.48
CA TYR A 143 -0.16 5.47 -5.19
C TYR A 143 0.76 5.87 -4.02
N ASN A 144 1.43 7.01 -4.11
CA ASN A 144 2.35 7.45 -3.06
C ASN A 144 1.65 7.66 -1.70
N TYR A 145 0.44 8.20 -1.71
CA TYR A 145 -0.34 8.36 -0.48
C TYR A 145 -0.67 7.00 0.17
N LEU A 146 -1.05 6.01 -0.61
CA LEU A 146 -1.38 4.67 -0.10
C LEU A 146 -0.13 3.96 0.42
N VAL A 147 0.99 4.02 -0.31
CA VAL A 147 2.29 3.47 0.13
C VAL A 147 2.69 4.04 1.49
N ALA A 148 2.72 5.36 1.62
CA ALA A 148 3.08 6.01 2.88
C ALA A 148 2.16 5.61 4.07
N ARG A 149 0.89 5.33 3.79
CA ARG A 149 -0.05 4.86 4.81
C ARG A 149 0.20 3.41 5.22
N ILE A 150 0.58 2.56 4.28
CA ILE A 150 0.91 1.15 4.56
C ILE A 150 2.22 1.07 5.33
N GLU A 151 3.26 1.80 4.91
CA GLU A 151 4.54 1.86 5.62
C GLU A 151 4.37 2.30 7.09
N LYS A 152 3.54 3.32 7.34
CA LYS A 152 3.21 3.74 8.71
C LYS A 152 2.56 2.62 9.52
N LEU A 153 1.68 1.83 8.89
CA LEU A 153 1.03 0.70 9.56
C LEU A 153 2.02 -0.44 9.82
N VAL A 154 2.91 -0.75 8.87
CA VAL A 154 3.98 -1.74 9.03
C VAL A 154 4.85 -1.37 10.23
N PHE A 155 5.29 -0.12 10.32
CA PHE A 155 6.05 0.37 11.47
C PHE A 155 5.30 0.18 12.81
N GLN A 156 3.98 0.45 12.83
CA GLN A 156 3.17 0.22 14.02
C GLN A 156 3.05 -1.28 14.37
N MET A 157 2.96 -2.15 13.36
CA MET A 157 2.93 -3.60 13.54
C MET A 157 4.23 -4.11 14.15
N GLU A 158 5.37 -3.66 13.65
CA GLU A 158 6.70 -3.99 14.19
C GLU A 158 6.83 -3.53 15.65
N ALA A 159 6.49 -2.28 15.94
CA ALA A 159 6.56 -1.74 17.29
C ALA A 159 5.68 -2.52 18.28
N ASN A 160 4.47 -2.91 17.89
CA ASN A 160 3.57 -3.71 18.72
C ASN A 160 4.04 -5.16 18.85
N SER A 161 4.70 -5.72 17.82
CA SER A 161 5.33 -7.04 17.90
C SER A 161 6.41 -7.06 18.96
N ILE A 162 7.33 -6.08 18.94
CA ILE A 162 8.38 -5.94 19.96
C ILE A 162 7.77 -5.78 21.34
N ALA A 163 6.81 -4.87 21.50
CA ALA A 163 6.14 -4.65 22.79
C ALA A 163 5.46 -5.91 23.33
N PHE A 164 4.89 -6.75 22.45
CA PHE A 164 4.28 -8.00 22.84
C PHE A 164 5.34 -9.04 23.27
N MET A 165 6.44 -9.14 22.57
CA MET A 165 7.55 -10.03 22.94
C MET A 165 8.15 -9.62 24.30
N ASP A 166 8.26 -8.32 24.56
CA ASP A 166 8.71 -7.80 25.86
C ASP A 166 7.75 -8.19 27.00
N ILE A 167 6.43 -8.15 26.76
CA ILE A 167 5.43 -8.61 27.75
C ILE A 167 5.66 -10.09 28.09
N LEU A 168 5.94 -10.93 27.11
CA LEU A 168 6.16 -12.36 27.33
C LEU A 168 7.50 -12.67 28.01
N ASN A 169 8.49 -11.80 27.86
CA ASN A 169 9.82 -11.94 28.47
C ASN A 169 9.90 -11.39 29.90
N GLN A 170 8.90 -10.63 30.36
CA GLN A 170 8.88 -10.13 31.75
C GLN A 170 8.68 -11.31 32.71
N PRO A 171 9.53 -11.44 33.75
CA PRO A 171 9.28 -12.43 34.79
C PRO A 171 7.96 -12.12 35.49
N VAL A 172 7.10 -13.14 35.59
CA VAL A 172 5.84 -13.04 36.34
C VAL A 172 6.16 -12.57 37.76
N GLN A 173 5.86 -11.30 38.09
CA GLN A 173 5.91 -10.86 39.47
C GLN A 173 4.84 -11.64 40.23
N LYS A 174 5.31 -12.56 41.09
CA LYS A 174 4.47 -13.28 42.07
C LYS A 174 4.04 -12.35 43.17
#